data_32ba03fd60c09fd5f8eb745ad06fe74f
#
_entry.id   32ba03fd60c09fd5f8eb745ad06fe74f
#
_cell.length_a   1.000
_cell.length_b   1.000
_cell.length_c   1.000
_cell.angle_alpha   90.00
_cell.angle_beta   90.00
_cell.angle_gamma   90.00
#
_symmetry.space_group_name_H-M   'P 1'
#
loop_
_entity.id
_entity.type
_entity.pdbx_description
1 polymer ?
#
loop_
_entity_poly.entity_id
_entity_poly.type
_entity_poly.pdbx_seq_one_letter_code
_entity_poly.pdbx_strand_id
1 'polypeptide(L)'
;TADILGNTHNGRVDVYHGSISGLSSIPDVILAGEGDLFHFGMGIDLGDFNGDGIQDLAVGVPGWYNLTQNEGQQGQVQIFSGHTDGLISQPLYSMSGTGDERIGDVLNSLEQNGSHSALAVSAQGWGNGLTGSENKSGKVLLFGFETGNMALERNLTQTSNGKMFGRTMEACDINGDSFDELLVGNTGTYENALSYSSIEYFEGSSNGYDGTPIHIVESNQQGRLFGHNLACLGDINGDELEDHIISEPFNSSGGGFSAGKLWLYDGTTGPMSVEPDWTLLSSQPNARIGGAIEA
;
A
#
# COMPACT_ATOMS: atom_id res chain seq x y z
N THR A 1 -16.32 3.09 -6.83
CA THR A 1 -17.12 3.05 -5.57
C THR A 1 -18.59 3.02 -5.89
N ALA A 2 -19.35 2.11 -5.25
CA ALA A 2 -20.80 1.98 -5.46
C ALA A 2 -21.55 2.95 -4.54
N ASP A 3 -22.61 3.56 -5.08
CA ASP A 3 -23.53 4.37 -4.26
C ASP A 3 -24.56 3.46 -3.61
N ILE A 4 -24.66 3.48 -2.29
CA ILE A 4 -25.57 2.66 -1.50
C ILE A 4 -26.38 3.60 -0.58
N LEU A 5 -27.64 3.27 -0.35
CA LEU A 5 -28.52 3.98 0.58
C LEU A 5 -28.74 5.48 0.26
N GLY A 6 -28.53 5.89 -1.01
CA GLY A 6 -28.70 7.28 -1.44
C GLY A 6 -27.53 8.21 -1.14
N ASN A 7 -26.44 7.70 -0.53
CA ASN A 7 -25.20 8.44 -0.32
C ASN A 7 -24.33 8.39 -1.58
N THR A 8 -23.58 9.43 -1.87
CA THR A 8 -22.71 9.52 -3.04
C THR A 8 -21.29 9.05 -2.70
N HIS A 9 -20.75 8.10 -3.45
CA HIS A 9 -19.36 7.59 -3.31
C HIS A 9 -19.02 7.07 -1.90
N ASN A 10 -20.00 6.44 -1.22
CA ASN A 10 -19.78 5.84 0.09
C ASN A 10 -18.88 4.61 0.05
N GLY A 11 -18.89 3.87 -1.06
CA GLY A 11 -18.08 2.66 -1.26
C GLY A 11 -18.68 1.40 -0.63
N ARG A 12 -18.20 0.24 -1.10
CA ARG A 12 -18.65 -1.08 -0.65
C ARG A 12 -17.59 -2.12 -0.95
N VAL A 13 -17.47 -3.11 -0.07
CA VAL A 13 -16.66 -4.33 -0.28
C VAL A 13 -17.60 -5.54 -0.27
N ASP A 14 -17.53 -6.35 -1.32
CA ASP A 14 -18.26 -7.61 -1.45
C ASP A 14 -17.29 -8.78 -1.25
N VAL A 15 -17.56 -9.65 -0.29
CA VAL A 15 -16.74 -10.81 0.02
C VAL A 15 -17.43 -12.07 -0.48
N TYR A 16 -16.70 -12.90 -1.22
CA TYR A 16 -17.14 -14.19 -1.73
C TYR A 16 -16.22 -15.28 -1.18
N HIS A 17 -16.79 -16.23 -0.44
CA HIS A 17 -16.02 -17.36 0.05
C HIS A 17 -15.82 -18.41 -1.04
N GLY A 18 -14.60 -18.91 -1.16
CA GLY A 18 -14.30 -20.03 -2.03
C GLY A 18 -14.97 -21.32 -1.57
N SER A 19 -15.41 -22.17 -2.49
CA SER A 19 -15.94 -23.50 -2.22
C SER A 19 -15.49 -24.50 -3.26
N ILE A 20 -15.67 -25.79 -2.99
CA ILE A 20 -15.38 -26.87 -3.96
C ILE A 20 -16.24 -26.77 -5.23
N SER A 21 -17.37 -26.06 -5.19
CA SER A 21 -18.23 -25.78 -6.32
C SER A 21 -17.95 -24.43 -7.00
N GLY A 22 -16.92 -23.71 -6.57
CA GLY A 22 -16.55 -22.38 -7.04
C GLY A 22 -17.12 -21.25 -6.17
N LEU A 23 -17.17 -20.04 -6.73
CA LEU A 23 -17.73 -18.86 -6.06
C LEU A 23 -19.25 -18.78 -6.23
N SER A 24 -19.92 -18.26 -5.20
CA SER A 24 -21.35 -17.92 -5.28
C SER A 24 -21.58 -16.78 -6.28
N SER A 25 -22.78 -16.69 -6.84
CA SER A 25 -23.20 -15.55 -7.67
C SER A 25 -23.65 -14.34 -6.85
N ILE A 26 -23.78 -14.50 -5.54
CA ILE A 26 -24.12 -13.45 -4.59
C ILE A 26 -23.02 -13.40 -3.53
N PRO A 27 -22.65 -12.20 -3.03
CA PRO A 27 -21.64 -12.08 -1.97
C PRO A 27 -22.11 -12.74 -0.68
N ASP A 28 -21.19 -13.40 0.01
CA ASP A 28 -21.44 -14.00 1.33
C ASP A 28 -21.49 -12.93 2.42
N VAL A 29 -20.66 -11.88 2.30
CA VAL A 29 -20.66 -10.72 3.19
C VAL A 29 -20.63 -9.44 2.36
N ILE A 30 -21.42 -8.45 2.78
CA ILE A 30 -21.42 -7.10 2.20
C ILE A 30 -21.05 -6.13 3.30
N LEU A 31 -19.96 -5.39 3.09
CA LEU A 31 -19.55 -4.28 3.95
C LEU A 31 -19.76 -2.98 3.18
N ALA A 32 -20.39 -1.99 3.82
CA ALA A 32 -20.76 -0.73 3.17
C ALA A 32 -20.34 0.48 4.02
N GLY A 33 -19.84 1.51 3.34
CA GLY A 33 -19.55 2.79 3.97
C GLY A 33 -20.84 3.50 4.41
N GLU A 34 -20.80 4.17 5.56
CA GLU A 34 -21.98 4.81 6.17
C GLU A 34 -22.15 6.29 5.78
N GLY A 35 -21.12 6.94 5.24
CA GLY A 35 -21.10 8.38 4.94
C GLY A 35 -20.85 8.73 3.49
N ASP A 36 -21.29 9.92 3.08
CA ASP A 36 -21.02 10.48 1.75
C ASP A 36 -19.52 10.73 1.55
N LEU A 37 -19.01 10.36 0.37
CA LEU A 37 -17.61 10.56 -0.05
C LEU A 37 -16.57 9.84 0.83
N PHE A 38 -16.99 8.85 1.62
CA PHE A 38 -16.07 8.13 2.51
C PHE A 38 -15.11 7.21 1.76
N HIS A 39 -15.47 6.76 0.55
CA HIS A 39 -14.66 5.87 -0.29
C HIS A 39 -14.27 4.57 0.42
N PHE A 40 -15.21 3.98 1.17
CA PHE A 40 -15.01 2.69 1.85
C PHE A 40 -14.56 1.62 0.86
N GLY A 41 -13.47 0.90 1.19
CA GLY A 41 -12.87 -0.10 0.31
C GLY A 41 -11.94 0.48 -0.75
N MET A 42 -11.38 1.67 -0.54
CA MET A 42 -10.37 2.23 -1.44
C MET A 42 -9.05 1.45 -1.33
N GLY A 43 -8.56 1.24 -0.12
CA GLY A 43 -7.51 0.26 0.20
C GLY A 43 -8.16 -0.97 0.82
N ILE A 44 -7.70 -2.16 0.45
CA ILE A 44 -8.07 -3.43 1.09
C ILE A 44 -6.84 -4.31 1.16
N ASP A 45 -6.72 -5.07 2.24
CA ASP A 45 -5.70 -6.10 2.36
C ASP A 45 -6.11 -7.18 3.35
N LEU A 46 -5.43 -8.32 3.31
CA LEU A 46 -5.67 -9.49 4.17
C LEU A 46 -4.44 -9.77 5.04
N GLY A 47 -4.66 -10.11 6.31
CA GLY A 47 -3.60 -10.49 7.23
C GLY A 47 -4.20 -11.04 8.52
N ASP A 48 -3.45 -11.81 9.29
CA ASP A 48 -3.86 -12.21 10.64
C ASP A 48 -3.53 -11.09 11.63
N PHE A 49 -4.41 -10.06 11.69
CA PHE A 49 -4.19 -8.86 12.51
C PHE A 49 -4.56 -9.03 13.99
N ASN A 50 -5.11 -10.17 14.37
CA ASN A 50 -5.50 -10.47 15.75
C ASN A 50 -4.71 -11.63 16.36
N GLY A 51 -3.91 -12.36 15.57
CA GLY A 51 -3.06 -13.46 16.02
C GLY A 51 -3.82 -14.77 16.29
N ASP A 52 -4.99 -14.98 15.63
CA ASP A 52 -5.79 -16.20 15.83
C ASP A 52 -5.55 -17.29 14.78
N GLY A 53 -4.68 -17.02 13.79
CA GLY A 53 -4.33 -17.91 12.69
C GLY A 53 -5.34 -17.91 11.55
N ILE A 54 -6.31 -16.99 11.52
CA ILE A 54 -7.29 -16.82 10.46
C ILE A 54 -7.09 -15.44 9.83
N GLN A 55 -7.13 -15.36 8.50
CA GLN A 55 -6.99 -14.10 7.78
C GLN A 55 -8.15 -13.15 8.11
N ASP A 56 -7.81 -11.96 8.55
CA ASP A 56 -8.71 -10.82 8.75
C ASP A 56 -8.72 -9.93 7.49
N LEU A 57 -9.68 -9.03 7.38
CA LEU A 57 -9.78 -8.07 6.29
C LEU A 57 -9.58 -6.64 6.81
N ALA A 58 -8.55 -5.96 6.31
CA ALA A 58 -8.34 -4.53 6.49
C ALA A 58 -9.05 -3.75 5.37
N VAL A 59 -9.80 -2.69 5.74
CA VAL A 59 -10.53 -1.84 4.80
C VAL A 59 -10.25 -0.38 5.09
N GLY A 60 -9.73 0.32 4.09
CA GLY A 60 -9.47 1.75 4.13
C GLY A 60 -10.69 2.59 3.78
N VAL A 61 -10.83 3.72 4.47
CA VAL A 61 -11.92 4.69 4.34
C VAL A 61 -11.34 6.11 4.28
N PRO A 62 -10.55 6.46 3.24
CA PRO A 62 -9.73 7.67 3.22
C PRO A 62 -10.54 8.98 3.23
N GLY A 63 -11.81 8.93 2.83
CA GLY A 63 -12.71 10.08 2.88
C GLY A 63 -13.38 10.31 4.24
N TRP A 64 -13.19 9.39 5.21
CA TRP A 64 -13.83 9.51 6.51
C TRP A 64 -13.39 10.77 7.27
N TYR A 65 -14.34 11.41 7.96
CA TYR A 65 -14.09 12.57 8.81
C TYR A 65 -15.01 12.55 10.03
N ASN A 66 -14.50 13.06 11.15
CA ASN A 66 -15.29 13.18 12.37
C ASN A 66 -16.10 14.47 12.33
N LEU A 67 -17.42 14.34 12.18
CA LEU A 67 -18.36 15.47 12.12
C LEU A 67 -18.31 16.42 13.33
N THR A 68 -17.81 15.95 14.48
CA THR A 68 -17.75 16.74 15.71
C THR A 68 -16.48 17.58 15.84
N GLN A 69 -15.41 17.23 15.12
CA GLN A 69 -14.08 17.84 15.27
C GLN A 69 -13.75 18.88 14.21
N ASN A 70 -14.45 18.85 13.06
CA ASN A 70 -14.23 19.77 11.94
C ASN A 70 -12.74 19.87 11.48
N GLU A 71 -12.04 18.73 11.50
CA GLU A 71 -10.59 18.66 11.29
C GLU A 71 -10.17 18.22 9.87
N GLY A 72 -11.11 18.21 8.90
CA GLY A 72 -10.81 17.75 7.54
C GLY A 72 -11.00 16.25 7.34
N GLN A 73 -10.46 15.69 6.27
CA GLN A 73 -10.54 14.28 5.93
C GLN A 73 -9.42 13.49 6.65
N GLN A 74 -9.73 13.00 7.83
CA GLN A 74 -8.78 12.24 8.65
C GLN A 74 -8.45 10.87 8.04
N GLY A 75 -9.45 10.27 7.37
CA GLY A 75 -9.41 8.87 6.96
C GLY A 75 -9.57 7.92 8.14
N GLN A 76 -9.93 6.69 7.84
CA GLN A 76 -10.06 5.61 8.81
C GLN A 76 -9.63 4.28 8.17
N VAL A 77 -9.17 3.36 9.00
CA VAL A 77 -9.00 1.94 8.64
C VAL A 77 -9.82 1.11 9.60
N GLN A 78 -10.52 0.13 9.06
CA GLN A 78 -11.34 -0.83 9.82
C GLN A 78 -10.81 -2.24 9.57
N ILE A 79 -10.64 -3.02 10.65
CA ILE A 79 -10.26 -4.43 10.58
C ILE A 79 -11.49 -5.28 10.90
N PHE A 80 -11.81 -6.22 10.02
CA PHE A 80 -12.91 -7.18 10.16
C PHE A 80 -12.33 -8.55 10.39
N SER A 81 -12.66 -9.17 11.51
CA SER A 81 -12.10 -10.48 11.86
C SER A 81 -12.61 -11.58 10.95
N GLY A 82 -11.68 -12.39 10.45
CA GLY A 82 -11.97 -13.70 9.89
C GLY A 82 -12.45 -14.68 10.97
N HIS A 83 -13.22 -15.66 10.56
CA HIS A 83 -13.70 -16.74 11.42
C HIS A 83 -13.93 -18.00 10.59
N THR A 84 -13.92 -19.16 11.22
CA THR A 84 -14.16 -20.44 10.52
C THR A 84 -15.50 -20.51 9.80
N ASP A 85 -16.47 -19.70 10.18
CA ASP A 85 -17.79 -19.60 9.56
C ASP A 85 -17.89 -18.40 8.59
N GLY A 86 -16.79 -17.70 8.34
CA GLY A 86 -16.69 -16.54 7.45
C GLY A 86 -16.30 -15.24 8.14
N LEU A 87 -16.36 -14.12 7.42
CA LEU A 87 -15.97 -12.80 7.92
C LEU A 87 -17.05 -12.20 8.84
N ILE A 88 -16.63 -11.65 9.98
CA ILE A 88 -17.52 -10.92 10.89
C ILE A 88 -17.76 -9.50 10.37
N SER A 89 -19.02 -9.12 10.14
CA SER A 89 -19.37 -7.84 9.51
C SER A 89 -19.26 -6.59 10.42
N GLN A 90 -18.98 -6.78 11.71
CA GLN A 90 -18.67 -5.67 12.61
C GLN A 90 -17.15 -5.51 12.73
N PRO A 91 -16.61 -4.30 12.63
CA PRO A 91 -15.17 -4.12 12.76
C PRO A 91 -14.68 -4.50 14.15
N LEU A 92 -13.60 -5.30 14.18
CA LEU A 92 -12.87 -5.65 15.40
C LEU A 92 -12.09 -4.43 15.92
N TYR A 93 -11.43 -3.72 15.00
CA TYR A 93 -10.68 -2.48 15.27
C TYR A 93 -11.06 -1.39 14.29
N SER A 94 -10.98 -0.12 14.75
CA SER A 94 -11.11 1.06 13.91
C SER A 94 -10.05 2.08 14.31
N MET A 95 -9.23 2.46 13.37
CA MET A 95 -8.13 3.42 13.55
C MET A 95 -8.41 4.64 12.69
N SER A 96 -8.33 5.84 13.25
CA SER A 96 -8.56 7.09 12.54
C SER A 96 -7.27 7.92 12.48
N GLY A 97 -7.06 8.59 11.36
CA GLY A 97 -6.02 9.59 11.24
C GLY A 97 -6.31 10.85 12.05
N THR A 98 -5.44 11.82 11.94
CA THR A 98 -5.56 13.13 12.58
C THR A 98 -5.51 14.24 11.53
N GLY A 99 -6.24 15.34 11.75
CA GLY A 99 -6.26 16.47 10.82
C GLY A 99 -6.73 16.05 9.41
N ASP A 100 -5.93 16.33 8.39
CA ASP A 100 -6.23 16.03 6.97
C ASP A 100 -5.30 14.93 6.42
N GLU A 101 -5.03 13.91 7.23
CA GLU A 101 -4.07 12.84 6.88
C GLU A 101 -4.58 11.91 5.79
N ARG A 102 -5.89 11.69 5.71
CA ARG A 102 -6.52 10.78 4.73
C ARG A 102 -5.88 9.39 4.75
N ILE A 103 -5.89 8.73 5.92
CA ILE A 103 -5.34 7.39 6.02
C ILE A 103 -6.22 6.37 5.30
N GLY A 104 -5.60 5.32 4.71
CA GLY A 104 -6.29 4.16 4.16
C GLY A 104 -6.51 4.18 2.64
N ASP A 105 -5.82 5.05 1.88
CA ASP A 105 -5.81 4.95 0.40
C ASP A 105 -5.09 3.67 -0.07
N VAL A 106 -3.98 3.30 0.59
CA VAL A 106 -3.21 2.08 0.35
C VAL A 106 -2.97 1.39 1.69
N LEU A 107 -3.16 0.10 1.72
CA LEU A 107 -2.91 -0.80 2.85
C LEU A 107 -1.98 -1.91 2.39
N ASN A 108 -1.15 -2.39 3.30
CA ASN A 108 -0.28 -3.53 3.04
C ASN A 108 -0.03 -4.30 4.34
N SER A 109 -0.38 -5.58 4.36
CA SER A 109 -0.05 -6.47 5.46
C SER A 109 1.44 -6.79 5.44
N LEU A 110 2.02 -6.97 6.60
CA LEU A 110 3.44 -7.22 6.80
C LEU A 110 3.56 -8.48 7.63
N GLU A 111 4.07 -9.56 7.02
CA GLU A 111 4.29 -10.81 7.74
C GLU A 111 5.43 -10.67 8.74
N GLN A 112 5.19 -11.13 9.97
CA GLN A 112 6.16 -11.07 11.06
C GLN A 112 6.42 -12.45 11.65
N ASN A 113 7.23 -13.25 10.96
CA ASN A 113 7.66 -14.57 11.41
C ASN A 113 6.49 -15.52 11.80
N GLY A 114 5.37 -15.44 11.06
CA GLY A 114 4.24 -16.35 11.17
C GLY A 114 3.42 -16.26 12.48
N SER A 115 3.59 -15.20 13.26
CA SER A 115 2.84 -15.05 14.53
C SER A 115 1.57 -14.19 14.40
N HIS A 116 1.62 -13.15 13.61
CA HIS A 116 0.54 -12.24 13.26
C HIS A 116 1.07 -11.22 12.24
N SER A 117 0.18 -10.56 11.54
CA SER A 117 0.55 -9.52 10.57
C SER A 117 0.51 -8.14 11.21
N ALA A 118 1.52 -7.30 10.94
CA ALA A 118 1.40 -5.86 11.11
C ALA A 118 0.70 -5.25 9.89
N LEU A 119 0.30 -3.97 9.97
CA LEU A 119 -0.36 -3.27 8.89
C LEU A 119 0.32 -1.93 8.58
N ALA A 120 0.80 -1.78 7.36
CA ALA A 120 1.23 -0.50 6.82
C ALA A 120 0.02 0.26 6.22
N VAL A 121 -0.15 1.51 6.60
CA VAL A 121 -1.27 2.36 6.20
C VAL A 121 -0.74 3.65 5.61
N SER A 122 -1.10 3.95 4.37
CA SER A 122 -0.76 5.24 3.75
C SER A 122 -1.54 6.39 4.37
N ALA A 123 -0.89 7.54 4.51
CA ALA A 123 -1.46 8.81 4.94
C ALA A 123 -1.09 9.89 3.90
N GLN A 124 -1.70 9.83 2.73
CA GLN A 124 -1.33 10.64 1.57
C GLN A 124 -1.70 12.12 1.73
N GLY A 125 -2.65 12.44 2.60
CA GLY A 125 -3.04 13.81 2.92
C GLY A 125 -2.06 14.54 3.83
N TRP A 126 -1.16 13.79 4.52
CA TRP A 126 -0.24 14.40 5.48
C TRP A 126 0.73 15.38 4.83
N GLY A 127 0.78 16.57 5.37
CA GLY A 127 1.74 17.60 5.01
C GLY A 127 2.46 18.08 6.27
N ASN A 128 3.76 18.27 6.24
CA ASN A 128 4.62 18.64 7.38
C ASN A 128 4.32 20.05 7.97
N GLY A 129 3.04 20.37 8.17
CA GLY A 129 2.55 21.65 8.71
C GLY A 129 2.38 22.76 7.67
N LEU A 130 2.55 22.47 6.39
CA LEU A 130 2.33 23.43 5.31
C LEU A 130 0.90 23.28 4.75
N THR A 131 0.22 24.40 4.51
CA THR A 131 -1.12 24.44 3.94
C THR A 131 -1.08 24.45 2.41
N GLY A 132 -1.94 23.65 1.79
CA GLY A 132 -2.10 23.57 0.33
C GLY A 132 -1.83 22.19 -0.24
N SER A 133 -2.52 21.84 -1.32
CA SER A 133 -2.41 20.53 -1.99
C SER A 133 -1.01 20.22 -2.53
N GLU A 134 -0.19 21.23 -2.73
CA GLU A 134 1.18 21.10 -3.26
C GLU A 134 2.22 20.70 -2.21
N ASN A 135 1.84 20.69 -0.92
CA ASN A 135 2.75 20.46 0.19
C ASN A 135 2.50 19.11 0.90
N LYS A 136 1.77 18.20 0.27
CA LYS A 136 1.51 16.86 0.82
C LYS A 136 2.75 15.99 0.63
N SER A 137 3.47 15.76 1.71
CA SER A 137 4.66 14.89 1.70
C SER A 137 4.28 13.42 1.75
N GLY A 138 3.12 13.11 2.33
CA GLY A 138 2.72 11.74 2.67
C GLY A 138 3.51 11.18 3.86
N LYS A 139 2.97 10.17 4.48
CA LYS A 139 3.65 9.31 5.45
C LYS A 139 3.04 7.93 5.44
N VAL A 140 3.69 6.96 6.05
CA VAL A 140 3.18 5.62 6.31
C VAL A 140 3.09 5.41 7.81
N LEU A 141 1.96 4.89 8.27
CA LEU A 141 1.70 4.50 9.64
C LEU A 141 1.85 2.99 9.73
N LEU A 142 2.66 2.50 10.66
CA LEU A 142 2.80 1.08 10.94
C LEU A 142 2.03 0.75 12.22
N PHE A 143 1.08 -0.15 12.10
CA PHE A 143 0.30 -0.67 13.22
C PHE A 143 0.68 -2.12 13.47
N GLY A 144 0.97 -2.45 14.71
CA GLY A 144 1.19 -3.80 15.17
C GLY A 144 0.11 -4.26 16.14
N PHE A 145 0.08 -5.57 16.40
CA PHE A 145 -0.82 -6.18 17.36
C PHE A 145 -0.11 -6.36 18.71
N GLU A 146 -0.58 -5.65 19.71
CA GLU A 146 -0.05 -5.78 21.07
C GLU A 146 -1.16 -6.02 22.09
N THR A 147 -1.00 -7.01 22.92
CA THR A 147 -1.88 -7.30 24.09
C THR A 147 -3.38 -7.33 23.76
N GLY A 148 -3.74 -7.85 22.58
CA GLY A 148 -5.14 -7.95 22.13
C GLY A 148 -5.71 -6.68 21.52
N ASN A 149 -4.86 -5.77 21.03
CA ASN A 149 -5.28 -4.55 20.36
C ASN A 149 -4.27 -4.13 19.27
N MET A 150 -4.77 -3.48 18.23
CA MET A 150 -3.93 -2.82 17.23
C MET A 150 -3.45 -1.47 17.77
N ALA A 151 -2.15 -1.24 17.73
CA ALA A 151 -1.53 0.00 18.21
C ALA A 151 -0.58 0.58 17.15
N LEU A 152 -0.51 1.92 17.08
CA LEU A 152 0.47 2.60 16.23
C LEU A 152 1.86 2.38 16.82
N GLU A 153 2.72 1.68 16.09
CA GLU A 153 4.10 1.42 16.48
C GLU A 153 5.05 2.49 15.95
N ARG A 154 4.84 2.91 14.69
CA ARG A 154 5.76 3.82 14.04
C ARG A 154 5.12 4.68 12.95
N ASN A 155 5.72 5.83 12.71
CA ASN A 155 5.49 6.67 11.55
C ASN A 155 6.74 6.66 10.67
N LEU A 156 6.60 6.27 9.41
CA LEU A 156 7.63 6.47 8.40
C LEU A 156 7.32 7.78 7.68
N THR A 157 8.29 8.68 7.64
CA THR A 157 8.12 10.00 7.03
C THR A 157 9.30 10.33 6.15
N GLN A 158 9.03 10.97 5.04
CA GLN A 158 10.07 11.56 4.22
C GLN A 158 10.19 13.07 4.47
N THR A 159 11.39 13.59 4.38
CA THR A 159 11.67 15.01 4.60
C THR A 159 11.49 15.89 3.38
N SER A 160 11.35 15.31 2.19
CA SER A 160 11.21 16.05 0.93
C SER A 160 9.76 16.36 0.60
N ASN A 161 9.44 17.64 0.41
CA ASN A 161 8.09 18.10 0.11
C ASN A 161 7.59 17.64 -1.26
N GLY A 162 6.28 17.36 -1.35
CA GLY A 162 5.56 17.22 -2.63
C GLY A 162 5.75 15.89 -3.36
N LYS A 163 6.22 14.84 -2.70
CA LYS A 163 6.50 13.56 -3.32
C LYS A 163 5.48 12.44 -3.05
N MET A 164 4.48 12.64 -2.19
CA MET A 164 3.44 11.65 -1.86
C MET A 164 4.00 10.28 -1.43
N PHE A 165 4.85 10.31 -0.40
CA PHE A 165 5.38 9.10 0.22
C PHE A 165 4.25 8.19 0.72
N GLY A 166 4.34 6.89 0.43
CA GLY A 166 3.28 5.92 0.70
C GLY A 166 2.17 5.87 -0.36
N ARG A 167 2.39 6.44 -1.56
CA ARG A 167 1.44 6.32 -2.67
C ARG A 167 1.32 4.90 -3.20
N THR A 168 2.41 4.16 -3.16
CA THR A 168 2.48 2.72 -3.42
C THR A 168 3.28 2.08 -2.31
N MET A 169 2.90 0.90 -1.92
CA MET A 169 3.60 0.09 -0.94
C MET A 169 3.53 -1.36 -1.35
N GLU A 170 4.52 -2.15 -0.98
CA GLU A 170 4.57 -3.59 -1.17
C GLU A 170 5.40 -4.22 -0.06
N ALA A 171 4.98 -5.37 0.43
CA ALA A 171 5.70 -6.19 1.40
C ALA A 171 6.35 -7.38 0.70
N CYS A 172 7.59 -7.71 1.05
CA CYS A 172 8.35 -8.77 0.38
C CYS A 172 9.53 -9.18 1.23
N ASP A 173 9.65 -10.49 1.55
CA ASP A 173 10.82 -11.04 2.26
C ASP A 173 12.00 -11.22 1.29
N ILE A 174 12.60 -10.10 0.90
CA ILE A 174 13.68 -10.06 -0.12
C ILE A 174 15.02 -10.55 0.39
N ASN A 175 15.19 -10.72 1.71
CA ASN A 175 16.42 -11.17 2.33
C ASN A 175 16.34 -12.62 2.89
N GLY A 176 15.14 -13.22 2.93
CA GLY A 176 14.89 -14.60 3.35
C GLY A 176 14.93 -14.81 4.85
N ASP A 177 14.70 -13.77 5.67
CA ASP A 177 14.75 -13.86 7.12
C ASP A 177 13.38 -14.07 7.79
N SER A 178 12.33 -14.20 7.00
CA SER A 178 10.91 -14.38 7.38
C SER A 178 10.26 -13.13 8.01
N PHE A 179 10.85 -11.97 7.79
CA PHE A 179 10.23 -10.67 8.07
C PHE A 179 10.20 -9.87 6.77
N ASP A 180 9.03 -9.41 6.35
CA ASP A 180 8.91 -8.64 5.12
C ASP A 180 9.70 -7.32 5.19
N GLU A 181 10.43 -6.98 4.15
CA GLU A 181 10.82 -5.61 3.87
C GLU A 181 9.61 -4.85 3.35
N LEU A 182 9.41 -3.63 3.84
CA LEU A 182 8.41 -2.72 3.30
C LEU A 182 9.03 -1.80 2.25
N LEU A 183 8.57 -1.93 1.01
CA LEU A 183 8.90 -1.07 -0.11
C LEU A 183 7.91 0.09 -0.16
N VAL A 184 8.38 1.32 -0.06
CA VAL A 184 7.52 2.51 -0.04
C VAL A 184 7.82 3.41 -1.23
N GLY A 185 6.83 3.58 -2.09
CA GLY A 185 6.91 4.45 -3.26
C GLY A 185 6.70 5.92 -2.91
N ASN A 186 7.58 6.73 -3.49
CA ASN A 186 7.61 8.18 -3.42
C ASN A 186 7.53 8.73 -4.84
N THR A 187 6.34 8.59 -5.44
CA THR A 187 6.19 8.73 -6.89
C THR A 187 5.93 10.15 -7.36
N GLY A 188 5.71 11.10 -6.44
CA GLY A 188 5.29 12.45 -6.78
C GLY A 188 3.88 12.53 -7.40
N THR A 189 3.47 13.72 -7.80
CA THR A 189 2.24 13.91 -8.57
C THR A 189 2.56 14.11 -10.04
N TYR A 190 1.65 13.70 -10.93
CA TYR A 190 1.77 13.96 -12.37
C TYR A 190 1.88 15.48 -12.67
N GLU A 191 1.31 16.31 -11.81
CA GLU A 191 1.35 17.77 -11.94
C GLU A 191 2.72 18.35 -11.54
N ASN A 192 3.50 17.65 -10.73
CA ASN A 192 4.85 18.06 -10.35
C ASN A 192 5.90 17.31 -11.18
N ALA A 193 5.90 17.56 -12.48
CA ALA A 193 6.79 16.93 -13.48
C ALA A 193 8.30 17.16 -13.23
N LEU A 194 8.67 17.91 -12.20
CA LEU A 194 10.05 18.22 -11.84
C LEU A 194 10.58 17.37 -10.67
N SER A 195 9.73 16.51 -10.05
CA SER A 195 10.19 15.64 -8.97
C SER A 195 10.76 14.33 -9.48
N TYR A 196 11.85 13.90 -8.88
CA TYR A 196 12.34 12.53 -9.01
C TYR A 196 11.49 11.61 -8.12
N SER A 197 11.21 10.41 -8.63
CA SER A 197 10.56 9.37 -7.86
C SER A 197 11.60 8.44 -7.24
N SER A 198 11.28 7.82 -6.12
CA SER A 198 12.15 6.84 -5.45
C SER A 198 11.32 5.74 -4.83
N ILE A 199 11.96 4.61 -4.59
CA ILE A 199 11.48 3.54 -3.71
C ILE A 199 12.44 3.48 -2.53
N GLU A 200 11.88 3.53 -1.34
CA GLU A 200 12.60 3.38 -0.08
C GLU A 200 12.27 2.03 0.54
N TYR A 201 13.29 1.29 0.93
CA TYR A 201 13.19 -0.05 1.50
C TYR A 201 13.43 0.03 3.00
N PHE A 202 12.50 -0.48 3.78
CA PHE A 202 12.57 -0.52 5.24
C PHE A 202 12.64 -1.97 5.69
N GLU A 203 13.68 -2.32 6.44
CA GLU A 203 13.92 -3.66 6.94
C GLU A 203 12.90 -4.03 8.02
N GLY A 204 12.27 -5.19 7.85
CA GLY A 204 11.49 -5.86 8.88
C GLY A 204 12.37 -6.60 9.86
N SER A 205 11.91 -6.79 11.09
CA SER A 205 12.62 -7.57 12.11
C SER A 205 11.71 -7.96 13.25
N SER A 206 12.17 -8.84 14.15
CA SER A 206 11.48 -9.20 15.39
C SER A 206 11.19 -8.02 16.33
N ASN A 207 11.80 -6.85 16.08
CA ASN A 207 11.56 -5.61 16.83
C ASN A 207 10.74 -4.60 16.01
N GLY A 208 10.12 -5.04 14.90
CA GLY A 208 9.45 -4.19 13.93
C GLY A 208 10.45 -3.42 13.04
N TYR A 209 10.03 -2.29 12.52
CA TYR A 209 10.80 -1.44 11.59
C TYR A 209 11.46 -0.28 12.33
N ASP A 210 12.74 0.01 12.09
CA ASP A 210 13.42 1.10 12.79
C ASP A 210 13.14 2.51 12.23
N GLY A 211 12.52 2.58 11.05
CA GLY A 211 12.08 3.81 10.41
C GLY A 211 13.15 4.52 9.58
N THR A 212 14.33 3.93 9.44
CA THR A 212 15.38 4.40 8.53
C THR A 212 15.45 3.46 7.33
N PRO A 213 15.35 3.96 6.09
CA PRO A 213 15.46 3.08 4.93
C PRO A 213 16.88 2.47 4.85
N ILE A 214 16.92 1.15 4.62
CA ILE A 214 18.18 0.43 4.40
C ILE A 214 18.71 0.59 2.98
N HIS A 215 17.81 0.89 2.04
CA HIS A 215 18.14 1.08 0.64
C HIS A 215 17.19 2.08 -0.02
N ILE A 216 17.69 2.81 -1.04
CA ILE A 216 16.89 3.75 -1.83
C ILE A 216 17.26 3.60 -3.29
N VAL A 217 16.27 3.34 -4.12
CA VAL A 217 16.41 3.37 -5.58
C VAL A 217 15.72 4.62 -6.11
N GLU A 218 16.47 5.47 -6.77
CA GLU A 218 15.96 6.73 -7.34
C GLU A 218 15.85 6.65 -8.87
N SER A 219 14.76 7.17 -9.41
CA SER A 219 14.67 7.40 -10.84
C SER A 219 15.65 8.49 -11.27
N ASN A 220 16.36 8.26 -12.36
CA ASN A 220 17.21 9.28 -12.99
C ASN A 220 16.43 10.21 -13.93
N GLN A 221 15.10 10.03 -14.05
CA GLN A 221 14.24 10.81 -14.95
C GLN A 221 13.06 11.42 -14.18
N GLN A 222 12.86 12.71 -14.35
CA GLN A 222 11.74 13.42 -13.76
C GLN A 222 10.42 13.14 -14.46
N GLY A 223 9.31 13.09 -13.68
CA GLY A 223 7.95 13.03 -14.20
C GLY A 223 7.57 11.70 -14.88
N ARG A 224 8.31 10.61 -14.61
CA ARG A 224 8.07 9.30 -15.22
C ARG A 224 7.27 8.35 -14.35
N LEU A 225 6.99 8.75 -13.10
CA LEU A 225 6.29 7.95 -12.10
C LEU A 225 6.94 6.57 -11.88
N PHE A 226 8.26 6.54 -11.69
CA PHE A 226 8.95 5.34 -11.21
C PHE A 226 8.36 4.93 -9.86
N GLY A 227 8.06 3.64 -9.67
CA GLY A 227 7.33 3.16 -8.51
C GLY A 227 5.82 3.38 -8.57
N HIS A 228 5.24 3.58 -9.76
CA HIS A 228 3.80 3.71 -9.95
C HIS A 228 3.04 2.49 -9.42
N ASN A 229 3.55 1.29 -9.70
CA ASN A 229 3.15 0.03 -9.09
C ASN A 229 4.39 -0.74 -8.65
N LEU A 230 4.24 -1.49 -7.59
CA LEU A 230 5.18 -2.45 -7.03
C LEU A 230 4.47 -3.80 -6.95
N ALA A 231 5.19 -4.90 -7.08
CA ALA A 231 4.69 -6.22 -6.76
C ALA A 231 5.83 -7.12 -6.29
N CYS A 232 5.58 -7.90 -5.25
CA CYS A 232 6.40 -9.04 -4.85
C CYS A 232 6.00 -10.23 -5.73
N LEU A 233 6.98 -10.87 -6.35
CA LEU A 233 6.75 -11.94 -7.32
C LEU A 233 6.97 -13.34 -6.72
N GLY A 234 7.38 -13.40 -5.44
CA GLY A 234 7.95 -14.60 -4.86
C GLY A 234 9.29 -14.95 -5.52
N ASP A 235 9.81 -16.13 -5.25
CA ASP A 235 11.06 -16.65 -5.83
C ASP A 235 10.85 -17.07 -7.29
N ILE A 236 11.15 -16.20 -8.25
CA ILE A 236 11.01 -16.51 -9.69
C ILE A 236 12.30 -17.05 -10.32
N ASN A 237 13.43 -16.93 -9.64
CA ASN A 237 14.74 -17.38 -10.14
C ASN A 237 15.20 -18.73 -9.51
N GLY A 238 14.58 -19.19 -8.41
CA GLY A 238 14.84 -20.46 -7.74
C GLY A 238 15.95 -20.40 -6.69
N ASP A 239 16.21 -19.22 -6.11
CA ASP A 239 17.26 -19.02 -5.10
C ASP A 239 16.74 -18.95 -3.65
N GLU A 240 15.44 -19.20 -3.46
CA GLU A 240 14.72 -19.19 -2.17
C GLU A 240 14.54 -17.79 -1.55
N LEU A 241 14.75 -16.72 -2.32
CA LEU A 241 14.50 -15.33 -1.93
C LEU A 241 13.38 -14.75 -2.77
N GLU A 242 12.63 -13.79 -2.23
CA GLU A 242 11.56 -13.18 -2.97
C GLU A 242 12.05 -12.05 -3.87
N ASP A 243 11.65 -12.11 -5.14
CA ASP A 243 11.98 -11.12 -6.16
C ASP A 243 10.85 -10.09 -6.27
N HIS A 244 11.18 -8.88 -6.72
CA HIS A 244 10.19 -7.83 -6.84
C HIS A 244 10.33 -7.01 -8.12
N ILE A 245 9.23 -6.37 -8.52
CA ILE A 245 9.17 -5.58 -9.74
C ILE A 245 8.66 -4.17 -9.46
N ILE A 246 9.29 -3.20 -10.13
CA ILE A 246 8.96 -1.78 -10.06
C ILE A 246 8.52 -1.33 -11.46
N SER A 247 7.41 -0.56 -11.56
CA SER A 247 6.96 -0.01 -12.82
C SER A 247 7.26 1.47 -13.00
N GLU A 248 7.45 1.86 -14.26
CA GLU A 248 7.63 3.24 -14.70
C GLU A 248 6.83 3.49 -16.00
N PRO A 249 5.47 3.57 -15.92
CA PRO A 249 4.60 3.54 -17.10
C PRO A 249 4.76 4.73 -18.06
N PHE A 250 5.33 5.83 -17.60
CA PHE A 250 5.58 7.03 -18.42
C PHE A 250 7.03 7.12 -18.91
N ASN A 251 7.82 6.05 -18.77
CA ASN A 251 9.17 5.99 -19.32
C ASN A 251 9.13 6.11 -20.86
N SER A 252 10.06 6.88 -21.42
CA SER A 252 10.14 7.15 -22.86
C SER A 252 11.50 6.75 -23.47
N SER A 253 12.33 6.02 -22.73
CA SER A 253 13.70 5.65 -23.16
C SER A 253 13.73 4.68 -24.34
N GLY A 254 12.64 3.92 -24.58
CA GLY A 254 12.51 2.98 -25.70
C GLY A 254 12.22 3.63 -27.06
N GLY A 255 12.23 4.97 -27.15
CA GLY A 255 11.94 5.70 -28.38
C GLY A 255 10.46 6.01 -28.61
N GLY A 256 9.57 5.57 -27.72
CA GLY A 256 8.14 5.90 -27.73
C GLY A 256 7.76 6.78 -26.52
N PHE A 257 6.96 7.83 -26.76
CA PHE A 257 6.43 8.66 -25.67
C PHE A 257 5.53 7.80 -24.77
N SER A 258 5.76 7.82 -23.43
CA SER A 258 5.01 7.04 -22.44
C SER A 258 4.88 5.55 -22.82
N ALA A 259 5.96 4.95 -23.27
CA ALA A 259 6.00 3.55 -23.68
C ALA A 259 5.97 2.59 -22.48
N GLY A 260 6.56 3.02 -21.37
CA GLY A 260 6.65 2.29 -20.11
C GLY A 260 7.89 1.40 -20.01
N LYS A 261 8.30 1.17 -18.77
CA LYS A 261 9.42 0.31 -18.40
C LYS A 261 9.10 -0.46 -17.13
N LEU A 262 9.56 -1.70 -17.05
CA LEU A 262 9.58 -2.55 -15.85
C LEU A 262 11.04 -2.76 -15.42
N TRP A 263 11.23 -2.83 -14.13
CA TRP A 263 12.50 -3.02 -13.47
C TRP A 263 12.34 -4.20 -12.50
N LEU A 264 13.06 -5.29 -12.74
CA LEU A 264 13.09 -6.47 -11.88
C LEU A 264 14.35 -6.44 -11.02
N TYR A 265 14.19 -6.75 -9.77
CA TYR A 265 15.25 -6.89 -8.79
C TYR A 265 15.13 -8.27 -8.13
N ASP A 266 16.21 -9.04 -8.14
CA ASP A 266 16.29 -10.31 -7.46
C ASP A 266 16.47 -10.08 -5.95
N GLY A 267 15.92 -10.99 -5.14
CA GLY A 267 16.14 -11.02 -3.70
C GLY A 267 17.63 -11.20 -3.36
N THR A 268 18.05 -10.76 -2.18
CA THR A 268 19.46 -10.84 -1.79
C THR A 268 19.69 -10.82 -0.29
N THR A 269 20.52 -11.71 0.22
CA THR A 269 21.05 -11.68 1.61
C THR A 269 22.21 -10.69 1.77
N GLY A 270 22.65 -10.06 0.69
CA GLY A 270 23.73 -9.11 0.64
C GLY A 270 23.25 -7.65 0.48
N PRO A 271 24.17 -6.73 0.18
CA PRO A 271 23.78 -5.36 -0.12
C PRO A 271 22.91 -5.30 -1.37
N MET A 272 21.78 -4.61 -1.28
CA MET A 272 20.87 -4.41 -2.40
C MET A 272 21.53 -3.58 -3.52
N SER A 273 21.24 -3.93 -4.77
CA SER A 273 21.70 -3.19 -5.94
C SER A 273 20.79 -2.00 -6.23
N VAL A 274 21.37 -0.89 -6.70
CA VAL A 274 20.62 0.22 -7.29
C VAL A 274 20.26 -0.04 -8.76
N GLU A 275 20.96 -0.98 -9.41
CA GLU A 275 20.73 -1.38 -10.79
C GLU A 275 19.86 -2.64 -10.80
N PRO A 276 18.84 -2.72 -11.66
CA PRO A 276 17.97 -3.89 -11.75
C PRO A 276 18.71 -5.06 -12.39
N ASP A 277 18.32 -6.29 -12.02
CA ASP A 277 18.83 -7.52 -12.62
C ASP A 277 18.29 -7.72 -14.03
N TRP A 278 17.06 -7.24 -14.27
CA TRP A 278 16.46 -7.26 -15.60
C TRP A 278 15.51 -6.07 -15.82
N THR A 279 15.34 -5.70 -17.10
CA THR A 279 14.39 -4.65 -17.48
C THR A 279 13.61 -5.01 -18.74
N LEU A 280 12.34 -4.65 -18.76
CA LEU A 280 11.52 -4.66 -19.97
C LEU A 280 11.19 -3.23 -20.38
N LEU A 281 11.51 -2.87 -21.61
CA LEU A 281 11.26 -1.56 -22.16
C LEU A 281 10.40 -1.68 -23.43
N SER A 282 9.26 -0.99 -23.47
CA SER A 282 8.45 -0.93 -24.70
C SER A 282 9.00 0.08 -25.70
N SER A 283 8.94 -0.26 -26.98
CA SER A 283 9.20 0.66 -28.08
C SER A 283 7.91 1.30 -28.63
N GLN A 284 6.72 0.84 -28.21
CA GLN A 284 5.45 1.34 -28.72
C GLN A 284 5.01 2.60 -27.96
N PRO A 285 4.76 3.72 -28.63
CA PRO A 285 4.25 4.93 -28.00
C PRO A 285 2.92 4.66 -27.27
N ASN A 286 2.79 5.24 -26.07
CA ASN A 286 1.61 5.14 -25.21
C ASN A 286 1.21 3.70 -24.78
N ALA A 287 2.11 2.73 -24.89
CA ALA A 287 1.85 1.37 -24.42
C ALA A 287 1.69 1.32 -22.89
N ARG A 288 2.41 2.20 -22.16
CA ARG A 288 2.34 2.33 -20.70
C ARG A 288 2.52 1.00 -19.98
N ILE A 289 3.49 0.18 -20.40
CA ILE A 289 3.81 -1.07 -19.70
C ILE A 289 4.03 -0.77 -18.22
N GLY A 290 3.42 -1.61 -17.34
CA GLY A 290 3.44 -1.40 -15.90
C GLY A 290 2.37 -0.42 -15.39
N GLY A 291 1.37 -0.06 -16.21
CA GLY A 291 0.21 0.71 -15.76
C GLY A 291 -0.62 0.01 -14.69
N ALA A 292 -0.58 -1.32 -14.66
CA ALA A 292 -1.02 -2.20 -13.57
C ALA A 292 -0.07 -3.39 -13.52
N ILE A 293 0.24 -3.85 -12.31
CA ILE A 293 1.01 -5.07 -12.02
C ILE A 293 0.31 -5.74 -10.85
N GLU A 294 0.27 -7.07 -10.88
CA GLU A 294 -0.21 -7.92 -9.80
C GLU A 294 0.56 -9.24 -9.91
N ALA A 295 0.89 -9.87 -8.78
CA ALA A 295 1.60 -11.14 -8.69
C ALA A 295 0.75 -12.24 -8.05
#